data_d665ac878990f5d095e9e0f9ce76c74a
#
_entry.id   d665ac878990f5d095e9e0f9ce76c74a
#
_cell.length_a   1.000
_cell.length_b   1.000
_cell.length_c   1.000
_cell.angle_alpha   90.00
_cell.angle_beta   90.00
_cell.angle_gamma   90.00
#
_symmetry.space_group_name_H-M   'P 1'
#
loop_
_entity.id
_entity.type
_entity.pdbx_description
1 polymer ?
#
loop_
_entity_poly.entity_id
_entity_poly.type
_entity_poly.pdbx_seq_one_letter_code
_entity_poly.pdbx_strand_id
1 'polypeptide(L)'
;MRLENGTVAHRASIAGIILLVALPLLPLGVWSVSHRWFFPSLLPAELSLRGWAYLVSPASRVLAAVANSLLIGAAVTAINILLGVPAGRALGTTRLAGKDGLEILILAPLIVPGIAVIMGIQVVFIRIGLADTRTGVILSHLLPTLPYMILVMKGVFANYDRNFEAQARSLGARPLQVLRHITLPSVFPGVMIGSLFVFLVSWSQYVLTLMVGGGRVVTLPILLFSFATSGDHAVTAALAIIFVLPAILILAATARYLTGRSAALSGLGKV
;
A
#
# COMPACT_ATOMS: atom_id res chain seq x y z
N MET A 1 42.95 4.99 -8.00
CA MET A 1 42.57 6.17 -7.18
C MET A 1 41.30 6.91 -7.62
N ARG A 2 40.96 7.05 -8.92
CA ARG A 2 39.69 7.70 -9.38
C ARG A 2 38.44 6.84 -9.20
N LEU A 3 38.50 5.51 -9.17
CA LEU A 3 37.36 4.61 -9.03
C LEU A 3 36.89 4.46 -7.58
N GLU A 4 37.78 4.61 -6.59
CA GLU A 4 37.41 4.54 -5.17
C GLU A 4 36.64 5.78 -4.69
N ASN A 5 37.01 6.96 -5.22
CA ASN A 5 36.30 8.22 -4.88
C ASN A 5 34.85 8.24 -5.36
N GLY A 6 34.55 7.57 -6.49
CA GLY A 6 33.18 7.41 -6.98
C GLY A 6 32.30 6.57 -6.06
N THR A 7 32.87 5.52 -5.48
CA THR A 7 32.11 4.63 -4.56
C THR A 7 31.89 5.27 -3.18
N VAL A 8 32.83 6.06 -2.68
CA VAL A 8 32.70 6.79 -1.42
C VAL A 8 31.66 7.91 -1.56
N ALA A 9 31.73 8.71 -2.62
CA ALA A 9 30.76 9.77 -2.89
C ALA A 9 29.34 9.18 -3.06
N HIS A 10 29.20 8.06 -3.76
CA HIS A 10 27.91 7.37 -3.92
C HIS A 10 27.35 6.85 -2.58
N ARG A 11 28.20 6.23 -1.74
CA ARG A 11 27.78 5.78 -0.40
C ARG A 11 27.42 6.95 0.50
N ALA A 12 28.17 8.05 0.46
CA ALA A 12 27.87 9.27 1.21
C ALA A 12 26.54 9.90 0.77
N SER A 13 26.27 9.94 -0.53
CA SER A 13 24.97 10.42 -1.07
C SER A 13 23.80 9.54 -0.61
N ILE A 14 23.94 8.21 -0.65
CA ILE A 14 22.92 7.29 -0.17
C ILE A 14 22.69 7.48 1.33
N ALA A 15 23.77 7.56 2.12
CA ALA A 15 23.66 7.79 3.57
C ALA A 15 23.00 9.13 3.89
N GLY A 16 23.33 10.19 3.12
CA GLY A 16 22.69 11.50 3.24
C GLY A 16 21.20 11.46 2.95
N ILE A 17 20.77 10.76 1.89
CA ILE A 17 19.35 10.58 1.56
C ILE A 17 18.63 9.78 2.67
N ILE A 18 19.23 8.69 3.16
CA ILE A 18 18.65 7.90 4.24
C ILE A 18 18.50 8.74 5.50
N LEU A 19 19.52 9.52 5.86
CA LEU A 19 19.47 10.42 7.00
C LEU A 19 18.37 11.48 6.84
N LEU A 20 18.26 12.10 5.67
CA LEU A 20 17.24 13.11 5.38
C LEU A 20 15.81 12.54 5.50
N VAL A 21 15.59 11.31 5.02
CA VAL A 21 14.30 10.62 5.11
C VAL A 21 14.00 10.15 6.54
N ALA A 22 15.03 9.72 7.28
CA ALA A 22 14.88 9.26 8.67
C ALA A 22 14.74 10.41 9.67
N LEU A 23 15.28 11.60 9.36
CA LEU A 23 15.30 12.76 10.26
C LEU A 23 13.92 13.13 10.82
N PRO A 24 12.81 13.18 10.03
CA PRO A 24 11.48 13.48 10.55
C PRO A 24 10.92 12.40 11.49
N LEU A 25 11.48 11.19 11.47
CA LEU A 25 11.04 10.10 12.36
C LEU A 25 11.68 10.17 13.75
N LEU A 26 12.82 10.88 13.90
CA LEU A 26 13.49 11.04 15.20
C LEU A 26 12.61 11.71 16.24
N PRO A 27 11.92 12.84 15.96
CA PRO A 27 10.99 13.43 16.92
C PRO A 27 9.87 12.49 17.36
N LEU A 28 9.36 11.62 16.46
CA LEU A 28 8.37 10.60 16.83
C LEU A 28 8.94 9.62 17.86
N GLY A 29 10.19 9.18 17.68
CA GLY A 29 10.87 8.33 18.65
C GLY A 29 10.95 8.99 20.03
N VAL A 30 11.40 10.25 20.08
CA VAL A 30 11.51 11.00 21.33
C VAL A 30 10.13 11.25 21.95
N TRP A 31 9.14 11.68 21.20
CA TRP A 31 7.78 11.89 21.71
C TRP A 31 7.13 10.61 22.23
N SER A 32 7.38 9.47 21.61
CA SER A 32 6.79 8.20 22.05
C SER A 32 7.21 7.78 23.46
N VAL A 33 8.33 8.31 23.95
CA VAL A 33 8.87 8.06 25.30
C VAL A 33 8.88 9.31 26.18
N SER A 34 8.21 10.40 25.77
CA SER A 34 8.12 11.63 26.56
C SER A 34 6.85 11.65 27.41
N HIS A 35 6.95 12.25 28.63
CA HIS A 35 5.77 12.52 29.46
C HIS A 35 5.40 14.01 29.45
N ARG A 36 6.40 14.87 29.57
CA ARG A 36 6.23 16.33 29.56
C ARG A 36 7.25 16.95 28.63
N TRP A 37 6.77 17.41 27.50
CA TRP A 37 7.60 18.12 26.52
C TRP A 37 6.83 19.28 25.93
N PHE A 38 7.17 20.49 26.36
CA PHE A 38 6.52 21.73 25.96
C PHE A 38 7.53 22.69 25.35
N PHE A 39 7.09 23.38 24.31
CA PHE A 39 7.86 24.49 23.76
C PHE A 39 8.14 25.54 24.85
N PRO A 40 9.37 26.14 24.94
CA PRO A 40 10.47 26.09 23.97
C PRO A 40 11.55 25.02 24.27
N SER A 41 11.31 24.06 25.14
CA SER A 41 12.31 23.04 25.48
C SER A 41 12.68 22.17 24.28
N LEU A 42 14.00 21.98 24.04
CA LEU A 42 14.52 21.12 22.96
C LEU A 42 14.45 19.62 23.30
N LEU A 43 14.38 19.29 24.59
CA LEU A 43 14.30 17.91 25.08
C LEU A 43 13.13 17.79 26.06
N PRO A 44 12.54 16.57 26.20
CA PRO A 44 11.47 16.33 27.17
C PRO A 44 12.00 16.49 28.60
N ALA A 45 11.19 17.09 29.47
CA ALA A 45 11.51 17.26 30.89
C ALA A 45 11.50 15.92 31.65
N GLU A 46 10.61 15.00 31.23
CA GLU A 46 10.45 13.68 31.83
C GLU A 46 10.28 12.63 30.74
N LEU A 47 10.89 11.46 30.94
CA LEU A 47 10.71 10.29 30.07
C LEU A 47 9.69 9.35 30.69
N SER A 48 8.82 8.76 29.87
CA SER A 48 7.82 7.79 30.30
C SER A 48 7.42 6.87 29.16
N LEU A 49 7.18 5.62 29.46
CA LEU A 49 6.61 4.64 28.53
C LEU A 49 5.06 4.63 28.55
N ARG A 50 4.42 5.68 29.09
CA ARG A 50 2.95 5.79 29.20
C ARG A 50 2.25 5.55 27.85
N GLY A 51 2.76 6.13 26.78
CA GLY A 51 2.21 5.93 25.44
C GLY A 51 2.20 4.46 25.05
N TRP A 52 3.32 3.77 25.23
CA TRP A 52 3.44 2.34 24.93
C TRP A 52 2.61 1.46 25.85
N ALA A 53 2.60 1.76 27.15
CA ALA A 53 1.75 1.07 28.13
C ALA A 53 0.25 1.19 27.76
N TYR A 54 -0.18 2.36 27.31
CA TYR A 54 -1.54 2.56 26.81
C TYR A 54 -1.83 1.66 25.62
N LEU A 55 -0.94 1.58 24.63
CA LEU A 55 -1.17 0.81 23.40
C LEU A 55 -1.42 -0.69 23.66
N VAL A 56 -0.77 -1.26 24.67
CA VAL A 56 -0.94 -2.68 25.04
C VAL A 56 -2.09 -2.89 26.04
N SER A 57 -2.69 -1.83 26.55
CA SER A 57 -3.80 -1.95 27.51
C SER A 57 -5.07 -2.43 26.81
N PRO A 58 -5.92 -3.26 27.45
CA PRO A 58 -7.19 -3.72 26.89
C PRO A 58 -8.14 -2.57 26.55
N ALA A 59 -8.05 -1.44 27.24
CA ALA A 59 -8.90 -0.26 27.01
C ALA A 59 -8.55 0.51 25.74
N SER A 60 -7.34 0.35 25.17
CA SER A 60 -6.84 1.15 24.07
C SER A 60 -7.50 0.89 22.70
N ARG A 61 -8.09 -0.29 22.52
CA ARG A 61 -8.59 -0.80 21.23
C ARG A 61 -7.54 -0.82 20.09
N VAL A 62 -6.26 -0.54 20.38
CA VAL A 62 -5.20 -0.44 19.37
C VAL A 62 -5.00 -1.76 18.66
N LEU A 63 -4.93 -2.87 19.41
CA LEU A 63 -4.76 -4.20 18.81
C LEU A 63 -5.91 -4.56 17.86
N ALA A 64 -7.16 -4.25 18.25
CA ALA A 64 -8.33 -4.45 17.40
C ALA A 64 -8.28 -3.57 16.14
N ALA A 65 -7.83 -2.31 16.27
CA ALA A 65 -7.69 -1.39 15.14
C ALA A 65 -6.58 -1.83 14.18
N VAL A 66 -5.44 -2.32 14.67
CA VAL A 66 -4.38 -2.92 13.86
C VAL A 66 -4.89 -4.15 13.12
N ALA A 67 -5.57 -5.07 13.83
CA ALA A 67 -6.16 -6.26 13.22
C ALA A 67 -7.19 -5.91 12.13
N ASN A 68 -8.07 -4.92 12.38
CA ASN A 68 -9.02 -4.42 11.37
C ASN A 68 -8.29 -3.85 10.15
N SER A 69 -7.26 -3.01 10.36
CA SER A 69 -6.50 -2.43 9.27
C SER A 69 -5.79 -3.49 8.42
N LEU A 70 -5.17 -4.48 9.06
CA LEU A 70 -4.53 -5.60 8.36
C LEU A 70 -5.54 -6.44 7.58
N LEU A 71 -6.67 -6.78 8.20
CA LEU A 71 -7.73 -7.55 7.55
C LEU A 71 -8.31 -6.82 6.34
N ILE A 72 -8.64 -5.54 6.49
CA ILE A 72 -9.18 -4.72 5.39
C ILE A 72 -8.13 -4.59 4.29
N GLY A 73 -6.89 -4.23 4.62
CA GLY A 73 -5.80 -4.11 3.65
C GLY A 73 -5.53 -5.41 2.89
N ALA A 74 -5.51 -6.54 3.59
CA ALA A 74 -5.32 -7.86 2.98
C ALA A 74 -6.51 -8.24 2.07
N ALA A 75 -7.75 -8.04 2.53
CA ALA A 75 -8.96 -8.34 1.74
C ALA A 75 -9.01 -7.47 0.47
N VAL A 76 -8.77 -6.16 0.61
CA VAL A 76 -8.70 -5.22 -0.53
C VAL A 76 -7.62 -5.66 -1.51
N THR A 77 -6.43 -6.04 -1.02
CA THR A 77 -5.34 -6.51 -1.87
C THR A 77 -5.70 -7.79 -2.61
N ALA A 78 -6.30 -8.75 -1.93
CA ALA A 78 -6.74 -10.01 -2.55
C ALA A 78 -7.78 -9.78 -3.66
N ILE A 79 -8.78 -8.91 -3.41
CA ILE A 79 -9.79 -8.55 -4.42
C ILE A 79 -9.15 -7.81 -5.59
N ASN A 80 -8.20 -6.90 -5.32
CA ASN A 80 -7.46 -6.21 -6.38
C ASN A 80 -6.62 -7.16 -7.23
N ILE A 81 -6.00 -8.18 -6.66
CA ILE A 81 -5.30 -9.22 -7.45
C ILE A 81 -6.30 -9.94 -8.34
N LEU A 82 -7.43 -10.36 -7.78
CA LEU A 82 -8.46 -11.12 -8.51
C LEU A 82 -9.06 -10.35 -9.69
N LEU A 83 -9.31 -9.05 -9.51
CA LEU A 83 -9.94 -8.20 -10.54
C LEU A 83 -8.90 -7.46 -11.39
N GLY A 84 -7.88 -6.90 -10.77
CA GLY A 84 -6.91 -6.00 -11.42
C GLY A 84 -5.90 -6.73 -12.30
N VAL A 85 -5.47 -7.95 -11.92
CA VAL A 85 -4.53 -8.73 -12.75
C VAL A 85 -5.14 -9.11 -14.10
N PRO A 86 -6.34 -9.73 -14.18
CA PRO A 86 -6.95 -10.02 -15.48
C PRO A 86 -7.33 -8.76 -16.27
N ALA A 87 -7.79 -7.69 -15.60
CA ALA A 87 -8.07 -6.41 -16.26
C ALA A 87 -6.80 -5.80 -16.86
N GLY A 88 -5.70 -5.77 -16.08
CA GLY A 88 -4.40 -5.31 -16.55
C GLY A 88 -3.86 -6.15 -17.71
N ARG A 89 -4.07 -7.49 -17.68
CA ARG A 89 -3.74 -8.37 -18.80
C ARG A 89 -4.51 -7.99 -20.05
N ALA A 90 -5.83 -7.84 -19.94
CA ALA A 90 -6.67 -7.45 -21.08
C ALA A 90 -6.21 -6.13 -21.69
N LEU A 91 -5.96 -5.12 -20.88
CA LEU A 91 -5.48 -3.81 -21.35
C LEU A 91 -4.04 -3.84 -21.88
N GLY A 92 -3.17 -4.69 -21.33
CA GLY A 92 -1.77 -4.79 -21.73
C GLY A 92 -1.57 -5.58 -23.03
N THR A 93 -2.41 -6.60 -23.30
CA THR A 93 -2.17 -7.56 -24.39
C THR A 93 -3.13 -7.48 -25.56
N THR A 94 -4.27 -6.80 -25.43
CA THR A 94 -5.29 -6.76 -26.48
C THR A 94 -5.46 -5.36 -27.05
N ARG A 95 -5.84 -5.31 -28.34
CA ARG A 95 -6.25 -4.07 -29.02
C ARG A 95 -7.77 -3.95 -28.87
N LEU A 96 -8.22 -3.38 -27.77
CA LEU A 96 -9.64 -3.14 -27.51
C LEU A 96 -10.10 -1.86 -28.20
N ALA A 97 -11.22 -1.90 -28.89
CA ALA A 97 -11.89 -0.68 -29.36
C ALA A 97 -12.36 0.13 -28.14
N GLY A 98 -12.09 1.43 -28.12
CA GLY A 98 -12.43 2.28 -26.97
C GLY A 98 -11.53 2.14 -25.75
N LYS A 99 -10.35 1.52 -25.89
CA LYS A 99 -9.39 1.31 -24.80
C LYS A 99 -9.07 2.60 -24.02
N ASP A 100 -8.85 3.70 -24.72
CA ASP A 100 -8.49 4.97 -24.10
C ASP A 100 -9.64 5.52 -23.22
N GLY A 101 -10.89 5.39 -23.68
CA GLY A 101 -12.06 5.74 -22.88
C GLY A 101 -12.20 4.84 -21.64
N LEU A 102 -11.93 3.54 -21.76
CA LEU A 102 -11.94 2.62 -20.62
C LEU A 102 -10.84 2.96 -19.62
N GLU A 103 -9.65 3.33 -20.10
CA GLU A 103 -8.55 3.76 -19.21
C GLU A 103 -8.89 5.05 -18.47
N ILE A 104 -9.50 6.02 -19.13
CA ILE A 104 -9.99 7.25 -18.48
C ILE A 104 -11.04 6.91 -17.40
N LEU A 105 -11.96 6.01 -17.69
CA LEU A 105 -12.98 5.57 -16.73
C LEU A 105 -12.34 4.87 -15.50
N ILE A 106 -11.34 4.02 -15.72
CA ILE A 106 -10.59 3.37 -14.62
C ILE A 106 -9.85 4.40 -13.78
N LEU A 107 -9.30 5.45 -14.40
CA LEU A 107 -8.57 6.50 -13.71
C LEU A 107 -9.49 7.57 -13.10
N ALA A 108 -10.75 7.63 -13.48
CA ALA A 108 -11.70 8.65 -13.01
C ALA A 108 -11.73 8.82 -11.48
N PRO A 109 -11.68 7.75 -10.66
CA PRO A 109 -11.66 7.89 -9.20
C PRO A 109 -10.40 8.59 -8.65
N LEU A 110 -9.30 8.62 -9.41
CA LEU A 110 -8.07 9.30 -9.02
C LEU A 110 -8.04 10.76 -9.46
N ILE A 111 -8.85 11.11 -10.47
CA ILE A 111 -8.94 12.46 -11.05
C ILE A 111 -10.01 13.29 -10.34
N VAL A 112 -11.14 12.66 -10.01
CA VAL A 112 -12.26 13.33 -9.33
C VAL A 112 -11.88 13.70 -7.88
N PRO A 113 -12.25 14.87 -7.36
CA PRO A 113 -11.99 15.22 -5.97
C PRO A 113 -12.50 14.15 -5.01
N GLY A 114 -11.58 13.59 -4.18
CA GLY A 114 -11.87 12.42 -3.33
C GLY A 114 -13.09 12.61 -2.42
N ILE A 115 -13.30 13.81 -1.88
CA ILE A 115 -14.45 14.10 -1.01
C ILE A 115 -15.78 13.92 -1.77
N ALA A 116 -15.88 14.38 -3.01
CA ALA A 116 -17.10 14.22 -3.81
C ALA A 116 -17.40 12.73 -4.07
N VAL A 117 -16.37 11.95 -4.37
CA VAL A 117 -16.47 10.50 -4.56
C VAL A 117 -16.94 9.81 -3.27
N ILE A 118 -16.34 10.17 -2.14
CA ILE A 118 -16.69 9.59 -0.82
C ILE A 118 -18.14 9.90 -0.47
N MET A 119 -18.58 11.13 -0.65
CA MET A 119 -19.98 11.50 -0.38
C MET A 119 -20.96 10.74 -1.28
N GLY A 120 -20.63 10.58 -2.56
CA GLY A 120 -21.45 9.78 -3.49
C GLY A 120 -21.57 8.32 -3.06
N ILE A 121 -20.44 7.69 -2.70
CA ILE A 121 -20.42 6.30 -2.20
C ILE A 121 -21.23 6.18 -0.91
N GLN A 122 -21.06 7.12 0.02
CA GLN A 122 -21.75 7.10 1.30
C GLN A 122 -23.27 7.06 1.10
N VAL A 123 -23.82 7.90 0.23
CA VAL A 123 -25.25 7.90 -0.07
C VAL A 123 -25.72 6.55 -0.63
N VAL A 124 -24.96 5.98 -1.57
CA VAL A 124 -25.30 4.68 -2.15
C VAL A 124 -25.23 3.59 -1.08
N PHE A 125 -24.18 3.56 -0.26
CA PHE A 125 -23.97 2.52 0.76
C PHE A 125 -24.99 2.58 1.89
N ILE A 126 -25.47 3.76 2.25
CA ILE A 126 -26.62 3.90 3.18
C ILE A 126 -27.86 3.22 2.58
N ARG A 127 -28.17 3.46 1.31
CA ARG A 127 -29.36 2.93 0.64
C ARG A 127 -29.36 1.40 0.53
N ILE A 128 -28.16 0.79 0.34
CA ILE A 128 -28.03 -0.67 0.16
C ILE A 128 -27.57 -1.38 1.45
N GLY A 129 -27.51 -0.68 2.59
CA GLY A 129 -27.18 -1.27 3.88
C GLY A 129 -25.71 -1.66 4.06
N LEU A 130 -24.80 -1.08 3.28
CA LEU A 130 -23.33 -1.30 3.39
C LEU A 130 -22.61 -0.25 4.24
N ALA A 131 -23.25 0.88 4.54
CA ALA A 131 -22.70 1.85 5.48
C ALA A 131 -22.49 1.22 6.85
N ASP A 132 -21.50 1.70 7.60
CA ASP A 132 -21.14 1.25 8.95
C ASP A 132 -20.71 -0.22 9.04
N THR A 133 -20.34 -0.83 7.91
CA THR A 133 -19.92 -2.24 7.84
C THR A 133 -18.47 -2.39 7.35
N ARG A 134 -17.80 -3.46 7.80
CA ARG A 134 -16.46 -3.82 7.27
C ARG A 134 -16.50 -4.09 5.76
N THR A 135 -17.54 -4.74 5.28
CA THR A 135 -17.73 -5.03 3.85
C THR A 135 -17.83 -3.74 3.05
N GLY A 136 -18.60 -2.76 3.53
CA GLY A 136 -18.69 -1.44 2.89
C GLY A 136 -17.32 -0.74 2.84
N VAL A 137 -16.55 -0.76 3.93
CA VAL A 137 -15.20 -0.20 3.96
C VAL A 137 -14.30 -0.92 2.95
N ILE A 138 -14.29 -2.26 2.90
CA ILE A 138 -13.48 -3.02 1.94
C ILE A 138 -13.85 -2.65 0.50
N LEU A 139 -15.13 -2.62 0.16
CA LEU A 139 -15.61 -2.28 -1.18
C LEU A 139 -15.29 -0.83 -1.55
N SER A 140 -15.42 0.10 -0.61
CA SER A 140 -15.08 1.50 -0.86
C SER A 140 -13.59 1.70 -1.14
N HIS A 141 -12.70 0.93 -0.46
CA HIS A 141 -11.26 1.00 -0.69
C HIS A 141 -10.86 0.48 -2.08
N LEU A 142 -11.68 -0.36 -2.73
CA LEU A 142 -11.39 -0.81 -4.10
C LEU A 142 -11.35 0.36 -5.08
N LEU A 143 -12.15 1.40 -4.83
CA LEU A 143 -12.24 2.52 -5.75
C LEU A 143 -10.92 3.25 -5.98
N PRO A 144 -10.19 3.69 -4.94
CA PRO A 144 -8.87 4.29 -5.14
C PRO A 144 -7.77 3.27 -5.44
N THR A 145 -7.94 1.98 -5.10
CA THR A 145 -6.84 0.99 -5.19
C THR A 145 -6.83 0.19 -6.49
N LEU A 146 -8.00 -0.10 -7.07
CA LEU A 146 -8.11 -0.90 -8.28
C LEU A 146 -7.37 -0.30 -9.49
N PRO A 147 -7.41 1.02 -9.73
CA PRO A 147 -6.62 1.64 -10.79
C PRO A 147 -5.11 1.34 -10.68
N TYR A 148 -4.54 1.39 -9.47
CA TYR A 148 -3.11 1.10 -9.27
C TYR A 148 -2.75 -0.32 -9.70
N MET A 149 -3.53 -1.32 -9.26
CA MET A 149 -3.28 -2.71 -9.67
C MET A 149 -3.41 -2.88 -11.19
N ILE A 150 -4.45 -2.32 -11.79
CA ILE A 150 -4.69 -2.42 -13.23
C ILE A 150 -3.54 -1.77 -14.02
N LEU A 151 -3.10 -0.57 -13.64
CA LEU A 151 -2.03 0.14 -14.33
C LEU A 151 -0.68 -0.58 -14.23
N VAL A 152 -0.33 -1.06 -13.04
CA VAL A 152 0.90 -1.85 -12.83
C VAL A 152 0.86 -3.10 -13.69
N MET A 153 -0.25 -3.86 -13.64
CA MET A 153 -0.37 -5.10 -14.42
C MET A 153 -0.48 -4.87 -15.91
N LYS A 154 -1.11 -3.76 -16.36
CA LYS A 154 -1.09 -3.33 -17.77
C LYS A 154 0.35 -3.17 -18.25
N GLY A 155 1.20 -2.46 -17.49
CA GLY A 155 2.61 -2.28 -17.82
C GLY A 155 3.39 -3.59 -17.86
N VAL A 156 3.15 -4.48 -16.89
CA VAL A 156 3.77 -5.82 -16.84
C VAL A 156 3.38 -6.65 -18.05
N PHE A 157 2.09 -6.72 -18.39
CA PHE A 157 1.61 -7.52 -19.51
C PHE A 157 1.93 -6.89 -20.88
N ALA A 158 2.10 -5.58 -20.96
CA ALA A 158 2.56 -4.93 -22.20
C ALA A 158 3.98 -5.34 -22.60
N ASN A 159 4.82 -5.70 -21.60
CA ASN A 159 6.19 -6.16 -21.80
C ASN A 159 6.34 -7.69 -21.70
N TYR A 160 5.23 -8.41 -21.54
CA TYR A 160 5.23 -9.86 -21.39
C TYR A 160 5.24 -10.54 -22.75
N ASP A 161 6.24 -11.42 -23.00
CA ASP A 161 6.32 -12.20 -24.23
C ASP A 161 5.31 -13.37 -24.22
N ARG A 162 4.25 -13.23 -25.00
CA ARG A 162 3.21 -14.25 -25.17
C ARG A 162 3.67 -15.51 -25.91
N ASN A 163 4.83 -15.48 -26.55
CA ASN A 163 5.36 -16.65 -27.26
C ASN A 163 5.63 -17.82 -26.31
N PHE A 164 5.99 -17.54 -25.05
CA PHE A 164 6.14 -18.60 -24.05
C PHE A 164 4.84 -19.38 -23.82
N GLU A 165 3.69 -18.68 -23.79
CA GLU A 165 2.38 -19.34 -23.67
C GLU A 165 2.04 -20.15 -24.94
N ALA A 166 2.35 -19.60 -26.13
CA ALA A 166 2.10 -20.26 -27.40
C ALA A 166 2.94 -21.54 -27.54
N GLN A 167 4.23 -21.48 -27.22
CA GLN A 167 5.13 -22.63 -27.22
C GLN A 167 4.65 -23.75 -26.28
N ALA A 168 4.26 -23.39 -25.04
CA ALA A 168 3.74 -24.39 -24.12
C ALA A 168 2.47 -25.07 -24.61
N ARG A 169 1.56 -24.30 -25.24
CA ARG A 169 0.34 -24.87 -25.83
C ARG A 169 0.65 -25.79 -27.00
N SER A 170 1.65 -25.45 -27.83
CA SER A 170 2.11 -26.32 -28.94
C SER A 170 2.67 -27.65 -28.43
N LEU A 171 3.22 -27.66 -27.19
CA LEU A 171 3.68 -28.86 -26.49
C LEU A 171 2.55 -29.60 -25.75
N GLY A 172 1.28 -29.20 -25.93
CA GLY A 172 0.12 -29.85 -25.31
C GLY A 172 -0.24 -29.39 -23.91
N ALA A 173 0.36 -28.30 -23.42
CA ALA A 173 0.01 -27.78 -22.08
C ALA A 173 -1.43 -27.23 -22.02
N ARG A 174 -2.18 -27.65 -21.02
CA ARG A 174 -3.55 -27.15 -20.75
C ARG A 174 -3.52 -25.68 -20.29
N PRO A 175 -4.59 -24.89 -20.49
CA PRO A 175 -4.64 -23.47 -20.11
C PRO A 175 -4.25 -23.20 -18.64
N LEU A 176 -4.70 -24.05 -17.70
CA LEU A 176 -4.36 -23.91 -16.29
C LEU A 176 -2.87 -24.20 -16.00
N GLN A 177 -2.27 -25.13 -16.76
CA GLN A 177 -0.83 -25.42 -16.65
C GLN A 177 -0.01 -24.22 -17.15
N VAL A 178 -0.40 -23.64 -18.30
CA VAL A 178 0.21 -22.42 -18.83
C VAL A 178 0.11 -21.27 -17.81
N LEU A 179 -1.09 -21.06 -17.26
CA LEU A 179 -1.29 -20.02 -16.25
C LEU A 179 -0.39 -20.23 -15.03
N ARG A 180 -0.39 -21.43 -14.44
CA ARG A 180 0.31 -21.72 -13.18
C ARG A 180 1.83 -21.79 -13.33
N HIS A 181 2.35 -22.31 -14.43
CA HIS A 181 3.78 -22.62 -14.57
C HIS A 181 4.52 -21.61 -15.46
N ILE A 182 3.83 -20.80 -16.25
CA ILE A 182 4.44 -19.83 -17.16
C ILE A 182 3.98 -18.41 -16.81
N THR A 183 2.68 -18.14 -16.95
CA THR A 183 2.18 -16.78 -16.82
C THR A 183 2.35 -16.24 -15.39
N LEU A 184 1.84 -16.93 -14.37
CA LEU A 184 1.91 -16.47 -12.97
C LEU A 184 3.35 -16.26 -12.49
N PRO A 185 4.31 -17.20 -12.67
CA PRO A 185 5.69 -16.95 -12.25
C PRO A 185 6.33 -15.76 -12.96
N SER A 186 6.04 -15.59 -14.25
CA SER A 186 6.62 -14.48 -15.02
C SER A 186 6.11 -13.10 -14.59
N VAL A 187 4.82 -13.00 -14.23
CA VAL A 187 4.22 -11.72 -13.83
C VAL A 187 4.22 -11.52 -12.32
N PHE A 188 4.63 -12.51 -11.53
CA PHE A 188 4.61 -12.50 -10.06
C PHE A 188 5.32 -11.28 -9.46
N PRO A 189 6.50 -10.84 -9.94
CA PRO A 189 7.13 -9.62 -9.46
C PRO A 189 6.24 -8.40 -9.61
N GLY A 190 5.52 -8.28 -10.73
CA GLY A 190 4.55 -7.22 -10.96
C GLY A 190 3.35 -7.29 -10.03
N VAL A 191 2.83 -8.50 -9.77
CA VAL A 191 1.75 -8.71 -8.80
C VAL A 191 2.19 -8.26 -7.40
N MET A 192 3.43 -8.57 -6.99
CA MET A 192 3.98 -8.14 -5.70
C MET A 192 4.07 -6.62 -5.59
N ILE A 193 4.54 -5.94 -6.64
CA ILE A 193 4.62 -4.47 -6.68
C ILE A 193 3.22 -3.85 -6.64
N GLY A 194 2.29 -4.34 -7.47
CA GLY A 194 0.89 -3.87 -7.46
C GLY A 194 0.24 -4.08 -6.11
N SER A 195 0.45 -5.24 -5.48
CA SER A 195 -0.06 -5.57 -4.15
C SER A 195 0.50 -4.65 -3.05
N LEU A 196 1.79 -4.30 -3.13
CA LEU A 196 2.40 -3.33 -2.23
C LEU A 196 1.67 -1.98 -2.30
N PHE A 197 1.49 -1.43 -3.51
CA PHE A 197 0.78 -0.15 -3.68
C PHE A 197 -0.65 -0.22 -3.17
N VAL A 198 -1.40 -1.24 -3.56
CA VAL A 198 -2.79 -1.45 -3.12
C VAL A 198 -2.88 -1.53 -1.60
N PHE A 199 -2.02 -2.34 -0.97
CA PHE A 199 -2.01 -2.48 0.48
C PHE A 199 -1.69 -1.15 1.16
N LEU A 200 -0.63 -0.44 0.75
CA LEU A 200 -0.24 0.83 1.35
C LEU A 200 -1.32 1.91 1.20
N VAL A 201 -1.96 2.00 0.03
CA VAL A 201 -3.07 2.93 -0.17
C VAL A 201 -4.24 2.57 0.73
N SER A 202 -4.64 1.29 0.79
CA SER A 202 -5.73 0.84 1.66
C SER A 202 -5.38 1.00 3.15
N TRP A 203 -4.15 0.70 3.55
CA TRP A 203 -3.64 0.86 4.92
C TRP A 203 -3.71 2.29 5.42
N SER A 204 -3.44 3.26 4.55
CA SER A 204 -3.41 4.69 4.88
C SER A 204 -4.77 5.40 4.78
N GLN A 205 -5.84 4.71 4.37
CA GLN A 205 -7.16 5.31 4.20
C GLN A 205 -7.78 5.72 5.53
N TYR A 206 -7.88 7.03 5.75
CA TYR A 206 -8.54 7.63 6.91
C TYR A 206 -9.95 8.09 6.59
N VAL A 207 -10.08 9.09 5.69
CA VAL A 207 -11.37 9.78 5.46
C VAL A 207 -12.42 8.84 4.90
N LEU A 208 -12.07 8.00 3.94
CA LEU A 208 -12.97 7.02 3.34
C LEU A 208 -13.46 6.00 4.38
N THR A 209 -12.53 5.49 5.21
CA THR A 209 -12.87 4.57 6.30
C THR A 209 -13.76 5.24 7.35
N LEU A 210 -13.48 6.48 7.71
CA LEU A 210 -14.26 7.22 8.69
C LEU A 210 -15.70 7.45 8.20
N MET A 211 -15.86 7.91 6.95
CA MET A 211 -17.17 8.19 6.38
C MET A 211 -17.99 6.93 6.19
N VAL A 212 -17.44 5.93 5.49
CA VAL A 212 -18.18 4.70 5.17
C VAL A 212 -18.33 3.77 6.37
N GLY A 213 -17.34 3.74 7.27
CA GLY A 213 -17.36 2.90 8.47
C GLY A 213 -18.10 3.51 9.66
N GLY A 214 -18.52 4.80 9.57
CA GLY A 214 -19.39 5.47 10.55
C GLY A 214 -18.90 5.42 12.00
N GLY A 215 -17.59 5.29 12.23
CA GLY A 215 -17.00 5.10 13.57
C GLY A 215 -17.19 3.69 14.15
N ARG A 216 -17.95 2.81 13.51
CA ARG A 216 -18.09 1.39 13.93
C ARG A 216 -16.90 0.55 13.50
N VAL A 217 -16.32 0.86 12.34
CA VAL A 217 -15.12 0.20 11.83
C VAL A 217 -13.91 1.03 12.19
N VAL A 218 -13.32 0.76 13.33
CA VAL A 218 -12.13 1.48 13.82
C VAL A 218 -10.88 0.84 13.25
N THR A 219 -10.09 1.65 12.53
CA THR A 219 -8.78 1.28 11.95
C THR A 219 -7.66 2.09 12.61
N LEU A 220 -6.42 1.69 12.37
CA LEU A 220 -5.26 2.37 12.97
C LEU A 220 -5.15 3.84 12.54
N PRO A 221 -5.38 4.24 11.25
CA PRO A 221 -5.44 5.66 10.88
C PRO A 221 -6.48 6.45 11.65
N ILE A 222 -7.66 5.87 11.94
CA ILE A 222 -8.71 6.55 12.71
C ILE A 222 -8.25 6.81 14.14
N LEU A 223 -7.63 5.83 14.81
CA LEU A 223 -7.09 6.03 16.15
C LEU A 223 -5.94 7.04 16.15
N LEU A 224 -5.02 6.94 15.20
CA LEU A 224 -3.89 7.85 15.06
C LEU A 224 -4.37 9.31 14.96
N PHE A 225 -5.33 9.56 14.06
CA PHE A 225 -5.88 10.90 13.88
C PHE A 225 -6.65 11.39 15.12
N SER A 226 -7.41 10.51 15.78
CA SER A 226 -8.13 10.83 17.00
C SER A 226 -7.18 11.27 18.13
N PHE A 227 -6.06 10.55 18.34
CA PHE A 227 -5.07 10.94 19.34
C PHE A 227 -4.28 12.18 18.92
N ALA A 228 -3.98 12.36 17.66
CA ALA A 228 -3.32 13.56 17.14
C ALA A 228 -4.16 14.82 17.43
N THR A 229 -5.48 14.74 17.27
CA THR A 229 -6.39 15.86 17.54
C THR A 229 -6.69 16.07 19.01
N SER A 230 -6.52 15.04 19.86
CA SER A 230 -6.68 15.16 21.32
C SER A 230 -5.49 15.83 22.02
N GLY A 231 -4.36 16.00 21.32
CA GLY A 231 -3.13 16.58 21.87
C GLY A 231 -2.28 15.62 22.72
N ASP A 232 -2.61 14.32 22.76
CA ASP A 232 -1.77 13.31 23.42
C ASP A 232 -0.62 12.89 22.50
N HIS A 233 0.44 13.71 22.49
CA HIS A 233 1.59 13.52 21.60
C HIS A 233 2.33 12.20 21.84
N ALA A 234 2.40 11.71 23.08
CA ALA A 234 3.10 10.47 23.40
C ALA A 234 2.39 9.24 22.81
N VAL A 235 1.06 9.16 22.98
CA VAL A 235 0.26 8.09 22.39
C VAL A 235 0.23 8.23 20.87
N THR A 236 0.08 9.44 20.35
CA THR A 236 0.11 9.70 18.90
C THR A 236 1.41 9.25 18.26
N ALA A 237 2.56 9.57 18.87
CA ALA A 237 3.87 9.19 18.35
C ALA A 237 4.08 7.66 18.39
N ALA A 238 3.68 7.01 19.48
CA ALA A 238 3.75 5.56 19.59
C ALA A 238 2.85 4.86 18.54
N LEU A 239 1.63 5.37 18.31
CA LEU A 239 0.73 4.90 17.23
C LEU A 239 1.33 5.14 15.84
N ALA A 240 1.97 6.30 15.61
CA ALA A 240 2.62 6.60 14.34
C ALA A 240 3.76 5.62 14.04
N ILE A 241 4.55 5.22 15.04
CA ILE A 241 5.59 4.21 14.89
C ILE A 241 4.98 2.86 14.50
N ILE A 242 3.91 2.42 15.18
CA ILE A 242 3.19 1.19 14.83
C ILE A 242 2.59 1.29 13.42
N PHE A 243 2.09 2.47 13.03
CA PHE A 243 1.51 2.69 11.70
C PHE A 243 2.54 2.54 10.58
N VAL A 244 3.76 3.02 10.78
CA VAL A 244 4.83 2.97 9.77
C VAL A 244 5.45 1.56 9.66
N LEU A 245 5.43 0.77 10.73
CA LEU A 245 6.13 -0.50 10.82
C LEU A 245 5.68 -1.54 9.76
N PRO A 246 4.37 -1.82 9.52
CA PRO A 246 3.94 -2.74 8.46
C PRO A 246 4.35 -2.25 7.06
N ALA A 247 4.30 -0.94 6.82
CA ALA A 247 4.72 -0.37 5.54
C ALA A 247 6.21 -0.64 5.28
N ILE A 248 7.08 -0.44 6.27
CA ILE A 248 8.52 -0.74 6.17
C ILE A 248 8.73 -2.24 5.97
N LEU A 249 8.05 -3.10 6.72
CA LEU A 249 8.19 -4.56 6.61
C LEU A 249 7.78 -5.07 5.23
N ILE A 250 6.64 -4.61 4.70
CA ILE A 250 6.16 -5.01 3.38
C ILE A 250 7.09 -4.46 2.28
N LEU A 251 7.54 -3.21 2.40
CA LEU A 251 8.51 -2.62 1.48
C LEU A 251 9.83 -3.42 1.49
N ALA A 252 10.36 -3.76 2.65
CA ALA A 252 11.57 -4.58 2.77
C ALA A 252 11.38 -5.98 2.15
N ALA A 253 10.24 -6.63 2.39
CA ALA A 253 9.92 -7.92 1.81
C ALA A 253 9.80 -7.87 0.27
N THR A 254 9.32 -6.75 -0.28
CA THR A 254 9.13 -6.56 -1.72
C THR A 254 10.32 -5.90 -2.41
N ALA A 255 11.30 -5.40 -1.66
CA ALA A 255 12.47 -4.66 -2.20
C ALA A 255 13.22 -5.41 -3.30
N ARG A 256 13.36 -6.74 -3.17
CA ARG A 256 14.00 -7.59 -4.19
C ARG A 256 13.27 -7.54 -5.55
N TYR A 257 11.95 -7.33 -5.56
CA TYR A 257 11.16 -7.21 -6.78
C TYR A 257 11.22 -5.80 -7.37
N LEU A 258 11.40 -4.77 -6.51
CA LEU A 258 11.56 -3.37 -6.93
C LEU A 258 12.92 -3.10 -7.56
N THR A 259 13.99 -3.74 -7.06
CA THR A 259 15.36 -3.49 -7.51
C THR A 259 15.75 -4.20 -8.81
N GLY A 260 14.81 -4.86 -9.49
CA GLY A 260 15.07 -5.50 -10.79
C GLY A 260 16.09 -6.65 -10.75
N ARG A 261 16.49 -7.11 -9.57
CA ARG A 261 17.40 -8.26 -9.38
C ARG A 261 16.77 -9.61 -9.70
N SER A 262 15.62 -9.63 -10.37
CA SER A 262 15.14 -10.83 -11.05
C SER A 262 16.04 -11.05 -12.25
N ALA A 263 17.15 -11.75 -12.05
CA ALA A 263 18.11 -12.14 -13.09
C ALA A 263 17.49 -12.93 -14.25
N ALA A 264 16.20 -13.24 -14.16
CA ALA A 264 15.42 -13.87 -15.24
C ALA A 264 15.11 -12.92 -16.40
N LEU A 265 15.16 -11.59 -16.23
CA LEU A 265 14.90 -10.64 -17.33
C LEU A 265 16.17 -10.08 -17.97
N SER A 266 17.33 -10.19 -17.31
CA SER A 266 18.62 -9.72 -17.87
C SER A 266 19.30 -10.75 -18.80
N GLY A 267 18.84 -11.99 -18.80
CA GLY A 267 19.37 -13.06 -19.65
C GLY A 267 18.72 -13.19 -21.03
N LEU A 268 17.56 -12.58 -21.25
CA LEU A 268 16.80 -12.71 -22.53
C LEU A 268 16.89 -11.47 -23.42
N GLY A 269 17.70 -10.48 -23.06
CA GLY A 269 17.85 -9.23 -23.83
C GLY A 269 19.19 -9.09 -24.58
N LYS A 270 19.93 -10.18 -24.77
CA LYS A 270 21.15 -10.20 -25.62
C LYS A 270 21.12 -11.41 -26.53
N VAL A 271 20.40 -11.30 -27.62
CA VAL A 271 20.67 -11.93 -28.91
C VAL A 271 20.34 -10.90 -29.97
#